data_695dd2b9d36c25240813ab404c0b759e
#
_entry.id   695dd2b9d36c25240813ab404c0b759e
#
_cell.length_a   1.000
_cell.length_b   1.000
_cell.length_c   1.000
_cell.angle_alpha   90.00
_cell.angle_beta   90.00
_cell.angle_gamma   90.00
#
_symmetry.space_group_name_H-M   'P 1'
#
loop_
_entity.id
_entity.type
_entity.pdbx_description
1 polymer ?
#
loop_
_entity_poly.entity_id
_entity_poly.type
_entity_poly.pdbx_seq_one_letter_code
_entity_poly.pdbx_strand_id
1 'polypeptide(L)'
;AFVRLCNKLLYNYKTVLIPLQTALQDLKLRKFSGKTQVMDIHKEIAKLREQTHVLARLKTKGFLDEAKYIEQTAGLTAKINKLQSELKKLTRSDDEDETLDQIEMLIDFFEKRDNPITEFEESAFESIVEKIVVIDQYELEFHLIGGLKFKENI
;
A
#
# COMPACT_ATOMS: atom_id res chain seq x y z
N ALA A 1 5.35 -14.31 -24.55
CA ALA A 1 4.96 -12.96 -24.12
C ALA A 1 4.79 -12.88 -22.60
N PHE A 2 3.83 -13.61 -21.95
CA PHE A 2 3.52 -13.50 -20.52
C PHE A 2 4.74 -13.73 -19.60
N VAL A 3 5.49 -14.81 -19.78
CA VAL A 3 6.69 -15.13 -18.97
C VAL A 3 7.74 -14.00 -19.07
N ARG A 4 7.93 -13.42 -20.26
CA ARG A 4 8.85 -12.28 -20.43
C ARG A 4 8.36 -11.04 -19.70
N LEU A 5 7.05 -10.74 -19.77
CA LEU A 5 6.45 -9.63 -19.04
C LEU A 5 6.64 -9.80 -17.54
N CYS A 6 6.31 -10.97 -16.99
CA CYS A 6 6.48 -11.26 -15.57
C CYS A 6 7.94 -11.11 -15.12
N ASN A 7 8.89 -11.60 -15.88
CA ASN A 7 10.30 -11.47 -15.54
C ASN A 7 10.79 -10.03 -15.62
N LYS A 8 10.33 -9.24 -16.59
CA LYS A 8 10.63 -7.80 -16.64
C LYS A 8 10.08 -7.09 -15.40
N LEU A 9 8.86 -7.41 -14.98
CA LEU A 9 8.25 -6.82 -13.79
C LEU A 9 8.95 -7.31 -12.51
N LEU A 10 9.30 -8.58 -12.41
CA LEU A 10 10.03 -9.14 -11.28
C LEU A 10 11.36 -8.39 -11.02
N TYR A 11 12.10 -8.07 -12.07
CA TYR A 11 13.35 -7.32 -11.94
C TYR A 11 13.16 -5.83 -11.67
N ASN A 12 11.98 -5.28 -12.02
CA ASN A 12 11.75 -3.84 -12.01
C ASN A 12 10.61 -3.38 -11.09
N TYR A 13 9.92 -4.28 -10.34
CA TYR A 13 8.77 -3.88 -9.54
C TYR A 13 9.10 -2.83 -8.48
N LYS A 14 10.30 -2.87 -7.89
CA LYS A 14 10.76 -1.86 -6.92
C LYS A 14 10.91 -0.47 -7.52
N THR A 15 11.23 -0.38 -8.80
CA THR A 15 11.42 0.90 -9.50
C THR A 15 10.18 1.36 -10.26
N VAL A 16 9.19 0.50 -10.46
CA VAL A 16 7.96 0.79 -11.19
C VAL A 16 6.74 0.77 -10.27
N LEU A 17 6.48 -0.35 -9.58
CA LEU A 17 5.24 -0.53 -8.80
C LEU A 17 5.28 0.19 -7.46
N ILE A 18 6.41 0.17 -6.74
CA ILE A 18 6.52 0.84 -5.45
C ILE A 18 6.41 2.37 -5.57
N PRO A 19 7.10 3.05 -6.50
CA PRO A 19 6.89 4.47 -6.72
C PRO A 19 5.47 4.81 -7.17
N LEU A 20 4.84 3.96 -7.98
CA LEU A 20 3.46 4.14 -8.40
C LEU A 20 2.50 4.07 -7.20
N GLN A 21 2.65 3.05 -6.34
CA GLN A 21 1.86 2.92 -5.12
C GLN A 21 2.00 4.17 -4.24
N THR A 22 3.23 4.63 -4.01
CA THR A 22 3.52 5.84 -3.23
C THR A 22 2.86 7.07 -3.84
N ALA A 23 2.97 7.26 -5.16
CA ALA A 23 2.35 8.39 -5.85
C ALA A 23 0.83 8.39 -5.75
N LEU A 24 0.19 7.23 -5.86
CA LEU A 24 -1.27 7.09 -5.70
C LEU A 24 -1.72 7.33 -4.26
N GLN A 25 -0.97 6.87 -3.28
CA GLN A 25 -1.22 7.17 -1.86
C GLN A 25 -1.12 8.67 -1.60
N ASP A 26 -0.10 9.34 -2.12
CA ASP A 26 0.09 10.79 -1.99
C ASP A 26 -1.05 11.58 -2.65
N LEU A 27 -1.48 11.18 -3.84
CA LEU A 27 -2.62 11.80 -4.52
C LEU A 27 -3.92 11.65 -3.71
N LYS A 28 -4.15 10.47 -3.16
CA LYS A 28 -5.30 10.22 -2.27
C LYS A 28 -5.26 11.14 -1.04
N LEU A 29 -4.11 11.23 -0.37
CA LEU A 29 -3.93 12.11 0.79
C LEU A 29 -4.17 13.59 0.43
N ARG A 30 -3.66 14.07 -0.70
CA ARG A 30 -3.86 15.44 -1.19
C ARG A 30 -5.33 15.75 -1.48
N LYS A 31 -6.06 14.81 -2.06
CA LYS A 31 -7.49 14.97 -2.36
C LYS A 31 -8.31 15.23 -1.09
N PHE A 32 -7.93 14.66 0.04
CA PHE A 32 -8.64 14.78 1.31
C PHE A 32 -8.00 15.77 2.30
N SER A 33 -6.76 16.21 2.09
CA SER A 33 -6.02 17.10 3.00
C SER A 33 -6.65 18.49 3.16
N GLY A 34 -7.46 18.93 2.19
CA GLY A 34 -8.21 20.21 2.28
C GLY A 34 -9.46 20.15 3.15
N LYS A 35 -9.88 18.98 3.62
CA LYS A 35 -11.04 18.85 4.51
C LYS A 35 -10.63 19.14 5.96
N THR A 36 -11.23 20.14 6.60
CA THR A 36 -10.91 20.54 7.98
C THR A 36 -10.94 19.38 8.95
N GLN A 37 -11.94 18.51 8.87
CA GLN A 37 -12.07 17.35 9.74
C GLN A 37 -10.90 16.36 9.59
N VAL A 38 -10.41 16.12 8.36
CA VAL A 38 -9.26 15.27 8.10
C VAL A 38 -7.99 15.87 8.69
N MET A 39 -7.82 17.19 8.54
CA MET A 39 -6.67 17.91 9.12
C MET A 39 -6.67 17.86 10.65
N ASP A 40 -7.84 18.00 11.28
CA ASP A 40 -7.97 17.96 12.74
C ASP A 40 -7.65 16.56 13.29
N ILE A 41 -8.09 15.50 12.62
CA ILE A 41 -7.75 14.11 12.98
C ILE A 41 -6.24 13.88 12.86
N HIS A 42 -5.60 14.34 11.78
CA HIS A 42 -4.15 14.22 11.63
C HIS A 42 -3.38 14.94 12.74
N LYS A 43 -3.79 16.15 13.12
CA LYS A 43 -3.21 16.89 14.23
C LYS A 43 -3.35 16.15 15.55
N GLU A 44 -4.52 15.59 15.82
CA GLU A 44 -4.76 14.85 17.06
C GLU A 44 -3.95 13.54 17.12
N ILE A 45 -3.83 12.81 16.02
CA ILE A 45 -2.94 11.63 15.94
C ILE A 45 -1.49 12.02 16.21
N ALA A 46 -1.01 13.10 15.62
CA ALA A 46 0.36 13.59 15.84
C ALA A 46 0.61 13.94 17.32
N LYS A 47 -0.35 14.60 17.97
CA LYS A 47 -0.32 14.92 19.39
C LYS A 47 -0.27 13.68 20.28
N LEU A 48 -1.11 12.68 19.99
CA LEU A 48 -1.12 11.41 20.74
C LEU A 48 0.19 10.64 20.57
N ARG A 49 0.77 10.63 19.37
CA ARG A 49 2.10 10.02 19.13
C ARG A 49 3.19 10.73 19.92
N GLU A 50 3.17 12.06 19.98
CA GLU A 50 4.12 12.81 20.82
C GLU A 50 3.98 12.45 22.30
N GLN A 51 2.76 12.30 22.81
CA GLN A 51 2.51 11.83 24.17
C GLN A 51 3.10 10.43 24.41
N THR A 52 3.00 9.54 23.43
CA THR A 52 3.61 8.20 23.50
C THR A 52 5.13 8.29 23.62
N HIS A 53 5.77 9.19 22.85
CA HIS A 53 7.21 9.41 22.93
C HIS A 53 7.64 10.00 24.30
N VAL A 54 6.84 10.89 24.85
CA VAL A 54 7.09 11.45 26.21
C VAL A 54 7.02 10.35 27.27
N LEU A 55 6.01 9.48 27.21
CA LEU A 55 5.88 8.32 28.14
C LEU A 55 7.08 7.38 28.03
N ALA A 56 7.54 7.08 26.82
CA ALA A 56 8.73 6.25 26.61
C ALA A 56 9.99 6.87 27.24
N ARG A 57 10.18 8.19 27.08
CA ARG A 57 11.29 8.91 27.73
C ARG A 57 11.20 8.90 29.26
N LEU A 58 10.00 9.08 29.81
CA LEU A 58 9.81 9.06 31.27
C LEU A 58 10.07 7.65 31.84
N LYS A 59 9.66 6.59 31.14
CA LYS A 59 9.97 5.21 31.50
C LYS A 59 11.49 4.98 31.51
N THR A 60 12.18 5.38 30.44
CA THR A 60 13.65 5.21 30.31
C THR A 60 14.41 5.94 31.41
N LYS A 61 13.92 7.11 31.85
CA LYS A 61 14.51 7.88 32.95
C LYS A 61 14.12 7.39 34.35
N GLY A 62 13.29 6.36 34.46
CA GLY A 62 12.85 5.80 35.75
C GLY A 62 11.75 6.59 36.47
N PHE A 63 11.13 7.59 35.81
CA PHE A 63 10.03 8.38 36.39
C PHE A 63 8.66 7.71 36.27
N LEU A 64 8.55 6.63 35.52
CA LEU A 64 7.31 5.92 35.26
C LEU A 64 7.56 4.41 35.41
N ASP A 65 6.77 3.75 36.25
CA ASP A 65 6.84 2.30 36.41
C ASP A 65 6.25 1.56 35.19
N GLU A 66 6.60 0.27 35.05
CA GLU A 66 6.19 -0.58 33.93
C GLU A 66 4.67 -0.69 33.79
N ALA A 67 3.96 -0.90 34.90
CA ALA A 67 2.52 -1.08 34.89
C ALA A 67 1.78 0.17 34.41
N LYS A 68 2.16 1.33 34.93
CA LYS A 68 1.59 2.63 34.49
C LYS A 68 1.95 2.95 33.04
N TYR A 69 3.18 2.64 32.63
CA TYR A 69 3.60 2.83 31.23
C TYR A 69 2.73 2.00 30.28
N ILE A 70 2.52 0.71 30.59
CA ILE A 70 1.69 -0.17 29.75
C ILE A 70 0.25 0.33 29.71
N GLU A 71 -0.33 0.70 30.84
CA GLU A 71 -1.71 1.20 30.92
C GLU A 71 -1.90 2.48 30.08
N GLN A 72 -1.04 3.47 30.28
CA GLN A 72 -1.15 4.75 29.57
C GLN A 72 -0.86 4.58 28.06
N THR A 73 0.14 3.79 27.70
CA THR A 73 0.46 3.51 26.30
C THR A 73 -0.67 2.76 25.60
N ALA A 74 -1.29 1.78 26.26
CA ALA A 74 -2.46 1.06 25.73
C ALA A 74 -3.63 2.01 25.47
N GLY A 75 -3.90 2.94 26.39
CA GLY A 75 -4.94 3.96 26.23
C GLY A 75 -4.68 4.90 25.04
N LEU A 76 -3.44 5.36 24.88
CA LEU A 76 -3.06 6.20 23.73
C LEU A 76 -3.14 5.42 22.40
N THR A 77 -2.68 4.18 22.37
CA THR A 77 -2.75 3.31 21.19
C THR A 77 -4.20 3.08 20.78
N ALA A 78 -5.10 2.81 21.71
CA ALA A 78 -6.52 2.65 21.44
C ALA A 78 -7.15 3.92 20.82
N LYS A 79 -6.80 5.10 21.31
CA LYS A 79 -7.25 6.39 20.76
C LYS A 79 -6.71 6.61 19.35
N ILE A 80 -5.42 6.35 19.12
CA ILE A 80 -4.79 6.47 17.79
C ILE A 80 -5.49 5.53 16.81
N ASN A 81 -5.71 4.27 17.16
CA ASN A 81 -6.38 3.29 16.31
C ASN A 81 -7.81 3.72 15.95
N LYS A 82 -8.55 4.27 16.91
CA LYS A 82 -9.90 4.81 16.66
C LYS A 82 -9.88 5.96 15.67
N LEU A 83 -8.97 6.92 15.84
CA LEU A 83 -8.82 8.06 14.95
C LEU A 83 -8.35 7.65 13.55
N GLN A 84 -7.45 6.68 13.44
CA GLN A 84 -7.03 6.10 12.16
C GLN A 84 -8.19 5.42 11.44
N SER A 85 -9.04 4.68 12.16
CA SER A 85 -10.23 4.06 11.60
C SER A 85 -11.24 5.10 11.10
N GLU A 86 -11.43 6.18 11.86
CA GLU A 86 -12.29 7.30 11.46
C GLU A 86 -11.75 8.03 10.23
N LEU A 87 -10.44 8.29 10.21
CA LEU A 87 -9.75 8.86 9.04
C LEU A 87 -9.94 8.00 7.80
N LYS A 88 -9.78 6.68 7.92
CA LYS A 88 -10.00 5.74 6.83
C LYS A 88 -11.43 5.81 6.28
N LYS A 89 -12.43 5.93 7.15
CA LYS A 89 -13.84 6.09 6.73
C LYS A 89 -14.07 7.40 5.98
N LEU A 90 -13.47 8.51 6.45
CA LEU A 90 -13.62 9.83 5.83
C LEU A 90 -12.89 9.97 4.50
N THR A 91 -11.81 9.22 4.31
CA THR A 91 -10.97 9.26 3.11
C THR A 91 -11.24 8.10 2.17
N ARG A 92 -12.23 7.26 2.45
CA ARG A 92 -12.58 6.12 1.62
C ARG A 92 -13.11 6.59 0.26
N SER A 93 -12.50 6.03 -0.79
CA SER A 93 -12.97 6.10 -2.17
C SER A 93 -12.87 4.69 -2.71
N ASP A 94 -14.01 4.02 -2.92
CA ASP A 94 -14.05 2.59 -3.21
C ASP A 94 -13.18 2.21 -4.42
N ASP A 95 -13.25 2.97 -5.51
CA ASP A 95 -12.46 2.70 -6.72
C ASP A 95 -10.95 2.92 -6.52
N GLU A 96 -10.56 3.97 -5.78
CA GLU A 96 -9.15 4.28 -5.53
C GLU A 96 -8.54 3.30 -4.52
N ASP A 97 -9.31 2.87 -3.52
CA ASP A 97 -8.88 1.88 -2.54
C ASP A 97 -8.72 0.51 -3.22
N GLU A 98 -9.63 0.12 -4.10
CA GLU A 98 -9.52 -1.11 -4.88
C GLU A 98 -8.26 -1.11 -5.75
N THR A 99 -7.98 -0.01 -6.45
CA THR A 99 -6.77 0.13 -7.27
C THR A 99 -5.50 0.02 -6.43
N LEU A 100 -5.45 0.66 -5.26
CA LEU A 100 -4.30 0.55 -4.36
C LEU A 100 -4.12 -0.87 -3.83
N ASP A 101 -5.20 -1.54 -3.42
CA ASP A 101 -5.16 -2.93 -2.95
C ASP A 101 -4.67 -3.87 -4.06
N GLN A 102 -5.11 -3.68 -5.30
CA GLN A 102 -4.65 -4.46 -6.44
C GLN A 102 -3.17 -4.25 -6.78
N ILE A 103 -2.67 -3.01 -6.64
CA ILE A 103 -1.24 -2.72 -6.82
C ILE A 103 -0.42 -3.35 -5.69
N GLU A 104 -0.91 -3.34 -4.46
CA GLU A 104 -0.28 -4.02 -3.34
C GLU A 104 -0.21 -5.55 -3.57
N MET A 105 -1.29 -6.14 -4.07
CA MET A 105 -1.28 -7.55 -4.47
C MET A 105 -0.24 -7.88 -5.54
N LEU A 106 -0.06 -7.00 -6.53
CA LEU A 106 1.01 -7.15 -7.53
C LEU A 106 2.41 -7.07 -6.92
N ILE A 107 2.64 -6.11 -6.04
CA ILE A 107 3.93 -5.96 -5.35
C ILE A 107 4.21 -7.22 -4.54
N ASP A 108 3.27 -7.68 -3.75
CA ASP A 108 3.34 -8.91 -2.94
C ASP A 108 3.62 -10.15 -3.80
N PHE A 109 2.99 -10.24 -4.96
CA PHE A 109 3.20 -11.34 -5.90
C PHE A 109 4.65 -11.42 -6.36
N PHE A 110 5.26 -10.27 -6.70
CA PHE A 110 6.67 -10.23 -7.13
C PHE A 110 7.65 -10.31 -5.96
N GLU A 111 7.32 -9.74 -4.81
CA GLU A 111 8.19 -9.76 -3.62
C GLU A 111 8.40 -11.17 -3.05
N LYS A 112 7.38 -12.03 -3.15
CA LYS A 112 7.44 -13.43 -2.71
C LYS A 112 8.20 -14.36 -3.68
N ARG A 113 8.66 -13.83 -4.82
CA ARG A 113 9.36 -14.60 -5.85
C ARG A 113 10.84 -14.26 -5.89
N ASP A 114 11.66 -15.22 -5.51
CA ASP A 114 13.13 -15.09 -5.57
C ASP A 114 13.72 -15.42 -6.94
N ASN A 115 13.00 -16.17 -7.75
CA ASN A 115 13.48 -16.70 -9.03
C ASN A 115 12.59 -16.29 -10.20
N PRO A 116 13.19 -16.09 -11.40
CA PRO A 116 12.45 -15.86 -12.63
C PRO A 116 11.50 -17.02 -12.95
N ILE A 117 10.39 -16.69 -13.58
CA ILE A 117 9.43 -17.66 -14.12
C ILE A 117 10.05 -18.25 -15.39
N THR A 118 10.19 -19.56 -15.45
CA THR A 118 10.76 -20.26 -16.62
C THR A 118 9.70 -20.84 -17.55
N GLU A 119 8.53 -21.16 -17.00
CA GLU A 119 7.42 -21.75 -17.70
C GLU A 119 6.13 -20.97 -17.46
N PHE A 120 5.11 -21.19 -18.27
CA PHE A 120 3.80 -20.59 -18.06
C PHE A 120 3.15 -21.20 -16.82
N GLU A 121 2.79 -20.35 -15.87
CA GLU A 121 2.05 -20.71 -14.66
C GLU A 121 0.62 -20.16 -14.77
N GLU A 122 -0.37 -21.03 -14.92
CA GLU A 122 -1.78 -20.64 -15.05
C GLU A 122 -2.28 -19.87 -13.82
N SER A 123 -1.96 -20.33 -12.62
CA SER A 123 -2.34 -19.65 -11.38
C SER A 123 -1.74 -18.24 -11.25
N ALA A 124 -0.50 -18.05 -11.70
CA ALA A 124 0.13 -16.74 -11.76
C ALA A 124 -0.57 -15.84 -12.78
N PHE A 125 -0.88 -16.40 -13.95
CA PHE A 125 -1.58 -15.66 -14.99
C PHE A 125 -2.98 -15.21 -14.52
N GLU A 126 -3.79 -16.10 -14.00
CA GLU A 126 -5.14 -15.80 -13.50
C GLU A 126 -5.16 -14.81 -12.32
N SER A 127 -4.10 -14.79 -11.52
CA SER A 127 -4.03 -13.91 -10.35
C SER A 127 -3.71 -12.46 -10.67
N ILE A 128 -3.01 -12.17 -11.79
CA ILE A 128 -2.53 -10.82 -12.09
C ILE A 128 -3.01 -10.26 -13.43
N VAL A 129 -3.53 -11.09 -14.34
CA VAL A 129 -3.99 -10.67 -15.67
C VAL A 129 -5.51 -10.58 -15.71
N GLU A 130 -6.05 -9.40 -16.00
CA GLU A 130 -7.48 -9.20 -16.18
C GLU A 130 -7.92 -9.54 -17.61
N LYS A 131 -7.13 -9.13 -18.60
CA LYS A 131 -7.38 -9.43 -20.01
C LYS A 131 -6.14 -9.21 -20.87
N ILE A 132 -6.16 -9.79 -22.06
CA ILE A 132 -5.18 -9.55 -23.11
C ILE A 132 -5.90 -8.93 -24.31
N VAL A 133 -5.32 -7.90 -24.89
CA VAL A 133 -5.76 -7.28 -26.13
C VAL A 133 -4.71 -7.57 -27.20
N VAL A 134 -5.13 -8.15 -28.30
CA VAL A 134 -4.28 -8.34 -29.48
C VAL A 134 -4.25 -7.03 -30.24
N ILE A 135 -3.09 -6.38 -30.27
CA ILE A 135 -2.91 -5.11 -31.00
C ILE A 135 -2.71 -5.39 -32.48
N ASP A 136 -1.78 -6.30 -32.79
CA ASP A 136 -1.54 -6.79 -34.14
C ASP A 136 -0.95 -8.23 -34.10
N GLN A 137 -0.44 -8.71 -35.22
CA GLN A 137 0.15 -10.05 -35.32
C GLN A 137 1.47 -10.23 -34.56
N TYR A 138 2.05 -9.15 -34.02
CA TYR A 138 3.35 -9.15 -33.33
C TYR A 138 3.28 -8.60 -31.91
N GLU A 139 2.19 -7.92 -31.53
CA GLU A 139 2.09 -7.21 -30.25
C GLU A 139 0.82 -7.56 -29.49
N LEU A 140 0.99 -7.87 -28.20
CA LEU A 140 -0.09 -8.06 -27.23
C LEU A 140 -0.04 -6.96 -26.17
N GLU A 141 -1.19 -6.47 -25.73
CA GLU A 141 -1.31 -5.60 -24.57
C GLU A 141 -1.95 -6.39 -23.42
N PHE A 142 -1.18 -6.57 -22.34
CA PHE A 142 -1.63 -7.19 -21.11
C PHE A 142 -2.22 -6.13 -20.19
N HIS A 143 -3.47 -6.31 -19.79
CA HIS A 143 -4.11 -5.54 -18.74
C HIS A 143 -3.98 -6.32 -17.45
N LEU A 144 -3.25 -5.76 -16.50
CA LEU A 144 -3.06 -6.35 -15.18
C LEU A 144 -4.01 -5.72 -14.17
N ILE A 145 -4.22 -6.41 -13.05
CA ILE A 145 -4.91 -5.82 -11.89
C ILE A 145 -4.27 -4.48 -11.52
N GLY A 146 -5.04 -3.57 -10.93
CA GLY A 146 -4.58 -2.21 -10.65
C GLY A 146 -4.60 -1.27 -11.86
N GLY A 147 -5.23 -1.70 -12.98
CA GLY A 147 -5.39 -0.90 -14.19
C GLY A 147 -4.12 -0.71 -15.01
N LEU A 148 -3.08 -1.48 -14.75
CA LEU A 148 -1.80 -1.40 -15.45
C LEU A 148 -1.87 -2.07 -16.83
N LYS A 149 -1.22 -1.45 -17.82
CA LYS A 149 -1.19 -1.95 -19.19
C LYS A 149 0.25 -2.03 -19.69
N PHE A 150 0.61 -3.19 -20.18
CA PHE A 150 1.95 -3.44 -20.71
C PHE A 150 1.87 -4.08 -22.08
N LYS A 151 2.69 -3.60 -23.00
CA LYS A 151 2.82 -4.16 -24.33
C LYS A 151 3.99 -5.12 -24.39
N GLU A 152 3.76 -6.26 -25.02
CA GLU A 152 4.78 -7.30 -25.25
C GLU A 152 4.68 -7.85 -26.67
N ASN A 153 5.83 -8.08 -27.27
CA ASN A 153 5.91 -8.80 -28.55
C ASN A 153 5.59 -10.28 -28.34
N ILE A 154 4.96 -10.89 -29.34
CA ILE A 154 4.64 -12.33 -29.35
C ILE A 154 5.91 -13.18 -29.39
#